data_16d4d9a4572ce8dfa69ff7126903a8a6
#
_entry.id   16d4d9a4572ce8dfa69ff7126903a8a6
#
_cell.length_a   1.000
_cell.length_b   1.000
_cell.length_c   1.000
_cell.angle_alpha   90.00
_cell.angle_beta   90.00
_cell.angle_gamma   90.00
#
_symmetry.space_group_name_H-M   'P 1'
#
loop_
_entity.id
_entity.type
_entity.pdbx_description
1 polymer ?
#
loop_
_entity_poly.entity_id
_entity_poly.type
_entity_poly.pdbx_seq_one_letter_code
_entity_poly.pdbx_strand_id
1 'polypeptide(L)'
;MIITEETKLRLMCEEVKTIKEGEEIGVQLLKELTESENGIGLAANQIGINKRVCVVNVKEPLVLINPKIVERSEEVFIFPEGCLSFPNKHVRTKRNVSVVVEADNHEGKLSFSAESEDINDAFECACVQHEIDHLDGITMFERSVVAQPHRAPEKIGRNDKVIITDGKETKELKWKKAQPLVESGDWEMAPA
;
A
#
# COMPACT_ATOMS: atom_id res chain seq x y z
N MET A 1 13.98 -6.45 15.73
CA MET A 1 13.27 -7.68 15.25
C MET A 1 11.85 -7.34 14.86
N ILE A 2 11.44 -7.64 13.63
CA ILE A 2 10.12 -7.30 13.09
C ILE A 2 9.06 -8.31 13.55
N ILE A 3 7.93 -7.80 14.02
CA ILE A 3 6.75 -8.57 14.42
C ILE A 3 6.01 -9.02 13.16
N THR A 4 5.70 -10.31 13.06
CA THR A 4 4.93 -10.91 11.97
C THR A 4 3.58 -11.47 12.44
N GLU A 5 3.27 -11.35 13.72
CA GLU A 5 2.02 -11.82 14.31
C GLU A 5 0.92 -10.77 14.07
N GLU A 6 0.01 -11.07 13.16
CA GLU A 6 -1.03 -10.15 12.69
C GLU A 6 -1.93 -9.61 13.82
N THR A 7 -2.24 -10.44 14.82
CA THR A 7 -3.06 -10.03 15.96
C THR A 7 -2.46 -8.87 16.75
N LYS A 8 -1.13 -8.81 16.85
CA LYS A 8 -0.42 -7.69 17.50
C LYS A 8 -0.42 -6.43 16.66
N LEU A 9 -0.33 -6.57 15.33
CA LEU A 9 -0.35 -5.46 14.39
C LEU A 9 -1.73 -4.80 14.25
N ARG A 10 -2.79 -5.50 14.69
CA ARG A 10 -4.17 -4.99 14.65
C ARG A 10 -4.57 -4.19 15.89
N LEU A 11 -3.65 -3.98 16.81
CA LEU A 11 -3.88 -3.14 17.98
C LEU A 11 -3.62 -1.67 17.64
N MET A 12 -4.59 -0.81 17.97
CA MET A 12 -4.40 0.63 17.87
C MET A 12 -3.29 1.10 18.81
N CYS A 13 -2.35 1.89 18.30
CA CYS A 13 -1.24 2.40 19.07
C CYS A 13 -1.64 3.58 19.97
N GLU A 14 -1.07 3.61 21.15
CA GLU A 14 -1.24 4.70 22.11
C GLU A 14 -0.38 5.90 21.73
N GLU A 15 -0.87 7.11 21.95
CA GLU A 15 -0.06 8.31 21.81
C GLU A 15 1.13 8.31 22.79
N VAL A 16 2.26 8.83 22.34
CA VAL A 16 3.37 9.15 23.25
C VAL A 16 3.04 10.44 24.01
N LYS A 17 3.55 10.55 25.21
CA LYS A 17 3.25 11.70 26.09
C LYS A 17 4.24 12.84 25.92
N THR A 18 5.41 12.58 25.39
CA THR A 18 6.48 13.58 25.21
C THR A 18 7.18 13.40 23.88
N ILE A 19 7.62 14.50 23.27
CA ILE A 19 8.40 14.47 22.02
C ILE A 19 9.66 13.64 22.21
N LYS A 20 10.35 13.75 23.34
CA LYS A 20 11.56 12.98 23.63
C LYS A 20 11.33 11.46 23.57
N GLU A 21 10.23 10.96 24.15
CA GLU A 21 9.85 9.54 24.07
C GLU A 21 9.66 9.12 22.59
N GLY A 22 8.98 9.96 21.81
CA GLY A 22 8.77 9.71 20.39
C GLY A 22 10.05 9.72 19.58
N GLU A 23 10.97 10.65 19.85
CA GLU A 23 12.29 10.72 19.19
C GLU A 23 13.15 9.48 19.49
N GLU A 24 13.16 9.02 20.74
CA GLU A 24 13.88 7.80 21.13
C GLU A 24 13.34 6.55 20.41
N ILE A 25 12.02 6.47 20.25
CA ILE A 25 11.39 5.41 19.43
C ILE A 25 11.75 5.60 17.95
N GLY A 26 11.69 6.80 17.41
CA GLY A 26 12.05 7.13 16.04
C GLY A 26 13.48 6.69 15.69
N VAL A 27 14.44 6.91 16.57
CA VAL A 27 15.83 6.45 16.42
C VAL A 27 15.91 4.91 16.33
N GLN A 28 15.14 4.20 17.17
CA GLN A 28 15.09 2.73 17.11
C GLN A 28 14.48 2.24 15.80
N LEU A 29 13.40 2.89 15.31
CA LEU A 29 12.76 2.57 14.05
C LEU A 29 13.71 2.78 12.87
N LEU A 30 14.40 3.91 12.81
CA LEU A 30 15.38 4.20 11.75
C LEU A 30 16.52 3.19 11.74
N LYS A 31 16.98 2.76 12.91
CA LYS A 31 18.01 1.72 13.01
C LYS A 31 17.51 0.38 12.45
N GLU A 32 16.35 -0.11 12.88
CA GLU A 32 15.76 -1.38 12.37
C GLU A 32 15.49 -1.28 10.86
N LEU A 33 15.02 -0.11 10.39
CA LEU A 33 14.78 0.13 8.97
C LEU A 33 16.07 0.05 8.14
N THR A 34 17.16 0.62 8.65
CA THR A 34 18.49 0.59 7.99
C THR A 34 19.07 -0.83 7.91
N GLU A 35 18.73 -1.68 8.89
CA GLU A 35 19.14 -3.09 8.92
C GLU A 35 18.27 -3.97 7.99
N SER A 36 17.15 -3.44 7.49
CA SER A 36 16.27 -4.14 6.54
C SER A 36 16.70 -3.87 5.09
N GLU A 37 16.68 -4.90 4.23
CA GLU A 37 17.19 -4.78 2.85
C GLU A 37 16.32 -3.90 1.94
N ASN A 38 15.01 -3.78 2.20
CA ASN A 38 14.07 -3.13 1.28
C ASN A 38 13.00 -2.29 1.98
N GLY A 39 13.22 -1.93 3.24
CA GLY A 39 12.25 -1.11 4.00
C GLY A 39 12.36 0.36 3.64
N ILE A 40 11.22 1.00 3.36
CA ILE A 40 11.12 2.44 3.14
C ILE A 40 10.26 3.13 4.21
N GLY A 41 9.65 2.35 5.12
CA GLY A 41 8.88 2.83 6.25
C GLY A 41 8.77 1.76 7.34
N LEU A 42 8.49 2.18 8.57
CA LEU A 42 8.34 1.30 9.72
C LEU A 42 7.54 1.99 10.82
N ALA A 43 6.55 1.29 11.38
CA ALA A 43 5.75 1.73 12.51
C ALA A 43 6.19 1.05 13.81
N ALA A 44 5.99 1.71 14.95
CA ALA A 44 6.46 1.24 16.25
C ALA A 44 5.87 -0.12 16.67
N ASN A 45 4.61 -0.39 16.33
CA ASN A 45 4.00 -1.69 16.63
C ASN A 45 4.65 -2.86 15.86
N GLN A 46 5.28 -2.59 14.72
CA GLN A 46 6.03 -3.60 13.97
C GLN A 46 7.32 -4.06 14.68
N ILE A 47 7.83 -3.28 15.63
CA ILE A 47 8.96 -3.68 16.50
C ILE A 47 8.52 -3.98 17.94
N GLY A 48 7.22 -4.12 18.17
CA GLY A 48 6.64 -4.49 19.46
C GLY A 48 6.43 -3.32 20.45
N ILE A 49 6.54 -2.08 19.99
CA ILE A 49 6.30 -0.86 20.79
C ILE A 49 4.91 -0.35 20.44
N ASN A 50 3.96 -0.47 21.39
CA ASN A 50 2.58 0.00 21.19
C ASN A 50 2.46 1.52 21.38
N LYS A 51 3.21 2.29 20.58
CA LYS A 51 3.22 3.76 20.59
C LYS A 51 3.03 4.33 19.20
N ARG A 52 2.37 5.50 19.13
CA ARG A 52 2.01 6.14 17.89
C ARG A 52 3.19 6.92 17.29
N VAL A 53 4.19 6.17 16.80
CA VAL A 53 5.38 6.70 16.13
C VAL A 53 5.66 5.86 14.89
N CYS A 54 5.98 6.51 13.78
CA CYS A 54 6.44 5.83 12.57
C CYS A 54 7.55 6.62 11.88
N VAL A 55 8.25 5.96 10.99
CA VAL A 55 9.29 6.55 10.14
C VAL A 55 9.02 6.25 8.68
N VAL A 56 9.34 7.21 7.82
CA VAL A 56 9.32 7.10 6.36
C VAL A 56 10.70 7.52 5.85
N ASN A 57 11.28 6.75 4.96
CA ASN A 57 12.61 6.99 4.41
C ASN A 57 12.60 6.75 2.89
N VAL A 58 11.85 7.59 2.17
CA VAL A 58 11.81 7.55 0.70
C VAL A 58 12.75 8.57 0.10
N LYS A 59 12.58 9.85 0.45
CA LYS A 59 13.47 10.95 0.02
C LYS A 59 14.49 11.27 1.11
N GLU A 60 13.98 11.66 2.26
CA GLU A 60 14.75 11.97 3.46
C GLU A 60 14.13 11.25 4.64
N PRO A 61 14.94 10.83 5.64
CA PRO A 61 14.41 10.20 6.84
C PRO A 61 13.44 11.13 7.58
N LEU A 62 12.19 10.73 7.70
CA LEU A 62 11.12 11.47 8.36
C LEU A 62 10.59 10.66 9.54
N VAL A 63 10.66 11.23 10.75
CA VAL A 63 10.04 10.67 11.95
C VAL A 63 8.73 11.40 12.20
N LEU A 64 7.65 10.67 12.41
CA LEU A 64 6.33 11.22 12.73
C LEU A 64 5.89 10.74 14.12
N ILE A 65 5.66 11.68 15.02
CA ILE A 65 5.21 11.44 16.42
C ILE A 65 3.75 11.82 16.52
N ASN A 66 2.92 10.89 16.99
CA ASN A 66 1.46 11.03 17.08
C ASN A 66 0.81 11.48 15.76
N PRO A 67 1.22 10.95 14.59
CA PRO A 67 0.70 11.44 13.32
C PRO A 67 -0.80 11.19 13.15
N LYS A 68 -1.47 12.17 12.53
CA LYS A 68 -2.89 12.10 12.17
C LYS A 68 -3.06 12.61 10.75
N ILE A 69 -3.72 11.86 9.88
CA ILE A 69 -4.14 12.37 8.58
C ILE A 69 -5.38 13.25 8.80
N VAL A 70 -5.22 14.55 8.59
CA VAL A 70 -6.28 15.55 8.82
C VAL A 70 -7.06 15.90 7.55
N GLU A 71 -6.46 15.70 6.37
CA GLU A 71 -7.12 15.91 5.07
C GLU A 71 -6.74 14.75 4.13
N ARG A 72 -7.67 14.36 3.24
CA ARG A 72 -7.47 13.35 2.19
C ARG A 72 -8.13 13.82 0.91
N SER A 73 -7.50 13.58 -0.24
CA SER A 73 -8.17 13.73 -1.54
C SER A 73 -9.32 12.73 -1.68
N GLU A 74 -10.34 13.08 -2.45
CA GLU A 74 -11.37 12.12 -2.89
C GLU A 74 -10.79 11.15 -3.92
N GLU A 75 -9.87 11.62 -4.74
CA GLU A 75 -9.18 10.83 -5.74
C GLU A 75 -8.24 9.83 -5.10
N VAL A 76 -8.12 8.68 -5.74
CA VAL A 76 -7.33 7.54 -5.26
C VAL A 76 -6.51 6.94 -6.40
N PHE A 77 -5.38 6.35 -6.04
CA PHE A 77 -4.56 5.58 -6.96
C PHE A 77 -4.31 4.17 -6.44
N ILE A 78 -3.95 3.27 -7.35
CA ILE A 78 -3.63 1.89 -7.01
C ILE A 78 -2.11 1.75 -6.94
N PHE A 79 -1.63 1.33 -5.77
CA PHE A 79 -0.21 1.23 -5.51
C PHE A 79 0.18 -0.21 -5.10
N PRO A 80 1.28 -0.77 -5.63
CA PRO A 80 1.79 -2.07 -5.19
C PRO A 80 2.52 -1.90 -3.86
N GLU A 81 2.09 -2.61 -2.83
CA GLU A 81 2.68 -2.56 -1.50
C GLU A 81 3.20 -3.92 -1.05
N GLY A 82 4.32 -3.88 -0.33
CA GLY A 82 4.81 -4.91 0.54
C GLY A 82 4.91 -4.38 1.97
N CYS A 83 5.16 -5.25 2.93
CA CYS A 83 5.31 -4.87 4.32
C CYS A 83 6.35 -5.78 4.99
N LEU A 84 7.26 -5.22 5.78
CA LEU A 84 8.28 -5.98 6.51
C LEU A 84 7.67 -7.01 7.47
N SER A 85 6.47 -6.72 8.01
CA SER A 85 5.72 -7.64 8.86
C SER A 85 5.07 -8.81 8.10
N PHE A 86 4.98 -8.73 6.79
CA PHE A 86 4.39 -9.76 5.93
C PHE A 86 5.35 -10.13 4.79
N PRO A 87 6.48 -10.79 5.11
CA PRO A 87 7.48 -11.13 4.12
C PRO A 87 6.87 -11.97 2.99
N ASN A 88 7.30 -11.71 1.75
CA ASN A 88 6.84 -12.38 0.53
C ASN A 88 5.35 -12.19 0.20
N LYS A 89 4.66 -11.24 0.84
CA LYS A 89 3.30 -10.86 0.48
C LYS A 89 3.31 -9.47 -0.14
N HIS A 90 2.69 -9.38 -1.32
CA HIS A 90 2.49 -8.13 -2.03
C HIS A 90 1.02 -7.99 -2.39
N VAL A 91 0.48 -6.81 -2.22
CA VAL A 91 -0.92 -6.48 -2.55
C VAL A 91 -0.97 -5.17 -3.33
N ARG A 92 -2.00 -5.02 -4.14
CA ARG A 92 -2.31 -3.71 -4.73
C ARG A 92 -3.31 -3.04 -3.81
N THR A 93 -2.95 -1.89 -3.28
CA THR A 93 -3.76 -1.13 -2.35
C THR A 93 -4.38 0.10 -2.99
N LYS A 94 -5.48 0.57 -2.42
CA LYS A 94 -6.11 1.82 -2.78
C LYS A 94 -5.66 2.90 -1.80
N ARG A 95 -4.96 3.93 -2.31
CA ARG A 95 -4.45 5.05 -1.54
C ARG A 95 -5.03 6.37 -2.04
N ASN A 96 -5.19 7.36 -1.13
CA ASN A 96 -5.56 8.70 -1.55
C ASN A 96 -4.41 9.34 -2.33
N VAL A 97 -4.72 10.06 -3.40
CA VAL A 97 -3.73 10.74 -4.25
C VAL A 97 -2.95 11.80 -3.47
N SER A 98 -3.61 12.46 -2.52
CA SER A 98 -2.92 13.34 -1.58
C SER A 98 -3.48 13.22 -0.17
N VAL A 99 -2.60 13.45 0.81
CA VAL A 99 -2.94 13.50 2.23
C VAL A 99 -2.20 14.65 2.91
N VAL A 100 -2.85 15.19 3.95
CA VAL A 100 -2.24 16.18 4.84
C VAL A 100 -2.15 15.57 6.23
N VAL A 101 -0.97 15.63 6.82
CA VAL A 101 -0.64 15.02 8.11
C VAL A 101 -0.24 16.10 9.11
N GLU A 102 -0.75 15.99 10.32
CA GLU A 102 -0.24 16.70 11.50
C GLU A 102 0.54 15.71 12.36
N ALA A 103 1.66 16.14 12.94
CA ALA A 103 2.47 15.35 13.86
C ALA A 103 3.05 16.27 14.92
N ASP A 104 3.15 15.77 16.17
CA ASP A 104 3.52 16.60 17.34
C ASP A 104 4.95 17.16 17.27
N ASN A 105 5.83 16.53 16.51
CA ASN A 105 7.22 16.96 16.32
C ASN A 105 7.46 17.85 15.09
N HIS A 106 6.42 18.25 14.38
CA HIS A 106 6.51 19.13 13.22
C HIS A 106 5.62 20.37 13.43
N GLU A 107 6.17 21.55 13.14
CA GLU A 107 5.36 22.76 13.08
C GLU A 107 4.53 22.79 11.79
N GLY A 108 3.22 22.99 11.94
CA GLY A 108 2.29 23.07 10.81
C GLY A 108 1.93 21.69 10.25
N LYS A 109 1.47 21.71 8.98
CA LYS A 109 0.95 20.53 8.29
C LYS A 109 1.97 20.03 7.26
N LEU A 110 2.12 18.74 7.16
CA LEU A 110 2.92 18.06 6.13
C LEU A 110 1.99 17.57 5.03
N SER A 111 2.30 17.92 3.79
CA SER A 111 1.51 17.52 2.63
C SER A 111 2.27 16.50 1.78
N PHE A 112 1.60 15.41 1.43
CA PHE A 112 2.14 14.35 0.59
C PHE A 112 1.21 14.15 -0.60
N SER A 113 1.74 14.06 -1.82
CA SER A 113 0.95 13.91 -3.03
C SER A 113 1.64 12.99 -4.03
N ALA A 114 0.85 12.18 -4.72
CA ALA A 114 1.27 11.32 -5.82
C ALA A 114 1.02 11.95 -7.21
N GLU A 115 0.67 13.23 -7.29
CA GLU A 115 0.34 13.90 -8.54
C GLU A 115 1.56 14.34 -9.35
N SER A 116 2.74 14.37 -8.74
CA SER A 116 3.95 14.81 -9.43
C SER A 116 4.49 13.73 -10.38
N GLU A 117 5.36 14.14 -11.30
CA GLU A 117 6.08 13.22 -12.20
C GLU A 117 7.19 12.44 -11.47
N ASP A 118 7.59 12.86 -10.26
CA ASP A 118 8.57 12.13 -9.46
C ASP A 118 7.90 10.92 -8.80
N ILE A 119 8.32 9.74 -9.21
CA ILE A 119 7.81 8.47 -8.65
C ILE A 119 8.03 8.40 -7.12
N ASN A 120 9.05 9.06 -6.57
CA ASN A 120 9.32 9.08 -5.14
C ASN A 120 8.21 9.79 -4.37
N ASP A 121 7.52 10.76 -4.96
CA ASP A 121 6.36 11.40 -4.35
C ASP A 121 5.22 10.40 -4.14
N ALA A 122 4.95 9.55 -5.13
CA ALA A 122 3.94 8.50 -5.01
C ALA A 122 4.34 7.45 -3.96
N PHE A 123 5.61 7.05 -3.92
CA PHE A 123 6.12 6.14 -2.89
C PHE A 123 6.00 6.73 -1.49
N GLU A 124 6.41 7.99 -1.31
CA GLU A 124 6.33 8.67 -0.02
C GLU A 124 4.88 8.84 0.45
N CYS A 125 3.99 9.29 -0.45
CA CYS A 125 2.56 9.45 -0.16
C CYS A 125 1.89 8.11 0.21
N ALA A 126 2.20 7.02 -0.49
CA ALA A 126 1.70 5.70 -0.16
C ALA A 126 2.28 5.18 1.16
N CYS A 127 3.60 5.35 1.38
CA CYS A 127 4.31 4.91 2.57
C CYS A 127 3.76 5.60 3.84
N VAL A 128 3.60 6.93 3.82
CA VAL A 128 3.01 7.66 4.96
C VAL A 128 1.64 7.12 5.33
N GLN A 129 0.79 6.84 4.35
CA GLN A 129 -0.53 6.26 4.60
C GLN A 129 -0.44 4.83 5.16
N HIS A 130 0.52 4.04 4.68
CA HIS A 130 0.78 2.68 5.15
C HIS A 130 1.22 2.66 6.61
N GLU A 131 2.18 3.51 6.99
CA GLU A 131 2.70 3.56 8.35
C GLU A 131 1.67 4.09 9.34
N ILE A 132 0.85 5.07 8.95
CA ILE A 132 -0.23 5.57 9.81
C ILE A 132 -1.34 4.50 9.95
N ASP A 133 -1.64 3.74 8.89
CA ASP A 133 -2.57 2.61 8.99
C ASP A 133 -2.09 1.59 10.04
N HIS A 134 -0.79 1.26 10.10
CA HIS A 134 -0.23 0.39 11.14
C HIS A 134 -0.49 0.93 12.55
N LEU A 135 -0.36 2.25 12.76
CA LEU A 135 -0.65 2.88 14.05
C LEU A 135 -2.14 2.84 14.41
N ASP A 136 -3.02 2.74 13.42
CA ASP A 136 -4.46 2.58 13.58
C ASP A 136 -4.89 1.09 13.67
N GLY A 137 -3.94 0.15 13.64
CA GLY A 137 -4.21 -1.28 13.67
C GLY A 137 -4.74 -1.83 12.35
N ILE A 138 -4.53 -1.12 11.25
CA ILE A 138 -4.95 -1.48 9.90
C ILE A 138 -3.73 -2.03 9.15
N THR A 139 -3.90 -3.15 8.46
CA THR A 139 -2.85 -3.73 7.62
C THR A 139 -3.12 -3.45 6.14
N MET A 140 -2.12 -3.66 5.29
CA MET A 140 -2.26 -3.49 3.84
C MET A 140 -3.38 -4.33 3.22
N PHE A 141 -3.80 -5.42 3.89
CA PHE A 141 -4.86 -6.29 3.38
C PHE A 141 -6.23 -5.63 3.41
N GLU A 142 -6.53 -4.76 4.40
CA GLU A 142 -7.77 -3.99 4.46
C GLU A 142 -7.85 -2.91 3.37
N ARG A 143 -6.69 -2.48 2.86
CA ARG A 143 -6.59 -1.52 1.76
C ARG A 143 -6.46 -2.21 0.40
N SER A 144 -6.29 -3.53 0.40
CA SER A 144 -6.08 -4.24 -0.84
C SER A 144 -7.27 -4.07 -1.76
N VAL A 145 -6.99 -3.68 -2.99
CA VAL A 145 -7.92 -3.87 -4.07
C VAL A 145 -7.91 -5.38 -4.30
N VAL A 146 -8.84 -6.08 -3.69
CA VAL A 146 -9.18 -7.41 -4.16
C VAL A 146 -9.51 -7.18 -5.62
N ALA A 147 -8.66 -7.64 -6.54
CA ALA A 147 -9.07 -7.81 -7.92
C ALA A 147 -10.43 -8.49 -7.77
N GLN A 148 -11.51 -7.80 -8.09
CA GLN A 148 -12.83 -8.44 -8.05
C GLN A 148 -12.57 -9.75 -8.74
N PRO A 149 -12.78 -10.93 -8.08
CA PRO A 149 -12.52 -12.18 -8.74
C PRO A 149 -13.22 -11.98 -10.06
N HIS A 150 -12.48 -11.96 -11.18
CA HIS A 150 -13.04 -11.73 -12.50
C HIS A 150 -14.29 -12.55 -12.47
N ARG A 151 -15.45 -11.90 -12.44
CA ARG A 151 -16.74 -12.58 -12.24
C ARG A 151 -16.66 -13.75 -13.16
N ALA A 152 -16.53 -14.97 -12.57
CA ALA A 152 -16.08 -16.14 -13.31
C ALA A 152 -16.94 -16.12 -14.55
N PRO A 153 -16.39 -15.95 -15.75
CA PRO A 153 -17.14 -15.48 -16.89
C PRO A 153 -18.40 -16.31 -16.95
N GLU A 154 -19.57 -15.69 -16.94
CA GLU A 154 -20.85 -16.38 -17.05
C GLU A 154 -20.60 -17.45 -18.07
N LYS A 155 -20.66 -18.74 -17.68
CA LYS A 155 -20.10 -19.89 -18.40
C LYS A 155 -20.16 -19.65 -19.91
N ILE A 156 -19.07 -19.12 -20.47
CA ILE A 156 -19.05 -18.79 -21.89
C ILE A 156 -19.27 -20.09 -22.62
N GLY A 157 -20.39 -20.20 -23.29
CA GLY A 157 -20.76 -21.39 -24.03
C GLY A 157 -19.74 -21.62 -25.15
N ARG A 158 -19.41 -22.86 -25.43
CA ARG A 158 -18.41 -23.24 -26.44
C ARG A 158 -18.58 -22.52 -27.80
N ASN A 159 -19.79 -22.09 -28.11
CA ASN A 159 -20.13 -21.41 -29.37
C ASN A 159 -20.37 -19.90 -29.21
N ASP A 160 -20.28 -19.35 -28.01
CA ASP A 160 -20.46 -17.94 -27.77
C ASP A 160 -19.32 -17.17 -28.43
N LYS A 161 -19.64 -16.02 -29.01
CA LYS A 161 -18.66 -15.12 -29.59
C LYS A 161 -18.04 -14.26 -28.52
N VAL A 162 -16.74 -14.16 -28.55
CA VAL A 162 -15.94 -13.31 -27.65
C VAL A 162 -14.96 -12.47 -28.49
N ILE A 163 -14.62 -11.31 -27.97
CA ILE A 163 -13.59 -10.46 -28.55
C ILE A 163 -12.33 -10.62 -27.70
N ILE A 164 -11.22 -10.94 -28.33
CA ILE A 164 -9.91 -11.07 -27.71
C ILE A 164 -8.92 -10.10 -28.35
N THR A 165 -7.89 -9.69 -27.59
CA THR A 165 -6.84 -8.78 -28.04
C THR A 165 -5.46 -9.27 -27.58
N ASP A 166 -4.44 -8.99 -28.39
CA ASP A 166 -3.02 -9.13 -28.03
C ASP A 166 -2.34 -7.76 -27.76
N GLY A 167 -3.16 -6.70 -27.59
CA GLY A 167 -2.71 -5.32 -27.43
C GLY A 167 -2.38 -4.60 -28.74
N LYS A 168 -2.33 -5.31 -29.91
CA LYS A 168 -2.09 -4.75 -31.23
C LYS A 168 -3.28 -4.91 -32.17
N GLU A 169 -3.94 -6.03 -32.08
CA GLU A 169 -5.14 -6.34 -32.86
C GLU A 169 -6.23 -6.95 -31.99
N THR A 170 -7.47 -6.90 -32.48
CA THR A 170 -8.63 -7.53 -31.84
C THR A 170 -9.26 -8.54 -32.78
N LYS A 171 -9.75 -9.66 -32.23
CA LYS A 171 -10.42 -10.72 -33.01
C LYS A 171 -11.71 -11.14 -32.33
N GLU A 172 -12.80 -11.21 -33.10
CA GLU A 172 -14.05 -11.83 -32.68
C GLU A 172 -14.03 -13.32 -33.07
N LEU A 173 -14.02 -14.20 -32.07
CA LEU A 173 -13.95 -15.64 -32.25
C LEU A 173 -15.02 -16.35 -31.38
N LYS A 174 -15.41 -17.56 -31.79
CA LYS A 174 -16.17 -18.45 -30.92
C LYS A 174 -15.25 -18.90 -29.77
N TRP A 175 -15.79 -18.98 -28.55
CA TRP A 175 -15.02 -19.32 -27.35
C TRP A 175 -14.12 -20.55 -27.52
N LYS A 176 -14.63 -21.61 -28.14
CA LYS A 176 -13.83 -22.82 -28.43
C LYS A 176 -12.53 -22.58 -29.21
N LYS A 177 -12.43 -21.44 -29.96
CA LYS A 177 -11.23 -21.03 -30.70
C LYS A 177 -10.43 -19.97 -29.95
N ALA A 178 -11.08 -19.15 -29.17
CA ALA A 178 -10.45 -18.11 -28.37
C ALA A 178 -9.79 -18.68 -27.10
N GLN A 179 -10.42 -19.67 -26.47
CA GLN A 179 -9.97 -20.25 -25.20
C GLN A 179 -8.49 -20.69 -25.22
N PRO A 180 -7.99 -21.47 -26.20
CA PRO A 180 -6.57 -21.86 -26.22
C PRO A 180 -5.61 -20.67 -26.36
N LEU A 181 -6.04 -19.61 -27.06
CA LEU A 181 -5.24 -18.39 -27.24
C LEU A 181 -5.17 -17.55 -25.95
N VAL A 182 -6.26 -17.51 -25.21
CA VAL A 182 -6.30 -16.84 -23.90
C VAL A 182 -5.54 -17.65 -22.85
N GLU A 183 -5.65 -18.97 -22.88
CA GLU A 183 -4.93 -19.86 -21.95
C GLU A 183 -3.41 -19.88 -22.20
N SER A 184 -2.95 -19.59 -23.44
CA SER A 184 -1.51 -19.44 -23.72
C SER A 184 -0.92 -18.14 -23.14
N GLY A 185 -1.77 -17.16 -22.78
CA GLY A 185 -1.34 -15.85 -22.28
C GLY A 185 -0.93 -14.85 -23.35
N ASP A 186 -0.98 -15.23 -24.65
CA ASP A 186 -0.65 -14.33 -25.76
C ASP A 186 -1.82 -13.40 -26.12
N TRP A 187 -3.02 -13.74 -25.67
CA TRP A 187 -4.27 -13.02 -25.91
C TRP A 187 -5.07 -12.89 -24.62
N GLU A 188 -5.80 -11.81 -24.47
CA GLU A 188 -6.71 -11.56 -23.34
C GLU A 188 -8.11 -11.20 -23.84
N MET A 189 -9.11 -11.30 -22.96
CA MET A 189 -10.46 -10.82 -23.28
C MET A 189 -10.43 -9.30 -23.44
N ALA A 190 -10.92 -8.80 -24.57
CA ALA A 190 -11.00 -7.36 -24.77
C ALA A 190 -11.98 -6.74 -23.78
N PRO A 191 -11.69 -5.55 -23.22
CA PRO A 191 -12.63 -4.83 -22.36
C PRO A 191 -13.92 -4.53 -23.12
N ALA A 192 -15.05 -4.63 -22.41
CA ALA A 192 -16.38 -4.38 -22.96
C ALA A 192 -16.59 -2.88 -23.22
#